data_43c3ce1b76e2240755bc5f119be2e3f6
#
_entry.id   43c3ce1b76e2240755bc5f119be2e3f6
#
_cell.length_a   1.000
_cell.length_b   1.000
_cell.length_c   1.000
_cell.angle_alpha   90.00
_cell.angle_beta   90.00
_cell.angle_gamma   90.00
#
_symmetry.space_group_name_H-M   'P 1'
#
loop_
_entity.id
_entity.type
_entity.pdbx_description
1 polymer ?
#
loop_
_entity_poly.entity_id
_entity_poly.type
_entity_poly.pdbx_seq_one_letter_code
_entity_poly.pdbx_strand_id
1 'polypeptide(L)'
;MRTALQPLKIGKHTIKFPIFQGGMGVGISWDELAGNVAKEGALGIISAVGTGYYKKMQFVEKLVLNKPFETINFYSKAALNEIFANARKICGANPLGANILHAINDYGRVVRDACEAGANIIVTGAGLPTNMPEFTKNFPDVALVPIVSSVKALRIICKRWEERYKRVPDAVIVEGPLSGGHQGFKYDDCFKPEFQL
;
A
#
# COMPACT_ATOMS: atom_id res chain seq x y z
N MET A 1 23.23 -10.78 24.68
CA MET A 1 23.36 -9.53 23.90
C MET A 1 22.08 -9.33 23.10
N ARG A 2 21.35 -8.22 23.26
CA ARG A 2 20.23 -7.91 22.35
C ARG A 2 20.84 -7.45 21.04
N THR A 3 20.70 -8.24 19.98
CA THR A 3 21.09 -7.81 18.63
C THR A 3 20.17 -6.66 18.24
N ALA A 4 20.73 -5.47 18.04
CA ALA A 4 19.96 -4.34 17.54
C ALA A 4 19.43 -4.69 16.14
N LEU A 5 18.13 -4.46 15.90
CA LEU A 5 17.53 -4.63 14.58
C LEU A 5 18.23 -3.69 13.60
N GLN A 6 18.72 -4.23 12.49
CA GLN A 6 19.35 -3.42 11.45
C GLN A 6 18.31 -2.65 10.66
N PRO A 7 18.58 -1.38 10.28
CA PRO A 7 17.69 -0.64 9.38
C PRO A 7 17.46 -1.38 8.06
N LEU A 8 16.26 -1.29 7.53
CA LEU A 8 15.88 -1.89 6.26
C LEU A 8 15.89 -0.84 5.15
N LYS A 9 16.61 -1.13 4.06
CA LYS A 9 16.61 -0.27 2.87
C LYS A 9 15.68 -0.83 1.81
N ILE A 10 14.75 -0.01 1.30
CA ILE A 10 13.81 -0.35 0.22
C ILE A 10 13.89 0.74 -0.84
N GLY A 11 14.39 0.38 -2.02
CA GLY A 11 14.75 1.38 -3.01
C GLY A 11 15.74 2.39 -2.41
N LYS A 12 15.39 3.66 -2.43
CA LYS A 12 16.19 4.73 -1.82
C LYS A 12 15.79 5.09 -0.37
N HIS A 13 14.74 4.46 0.16
CA HIS A 13 14.21 4.77 1.48
C HIS A 13 14.82 3.86 2.54
N THR A 14 15.13 4.44 3.71
CA THR A 14 15.64 3.71 4.88
C THR A 14 14.59 3.72 5.97
N ILE A 15 14.20 2.54 6.44
CA ILE A 15 13.31 2.31 7.57
C ILE A 15 14.19 1.98 8.77
N LYS A 16 14.19 2.82 9.79
CA LYS A 16 15.05 2.69 10.96
C LYS A 16 14.84 1.38 11.71
N PHE A 17 13.57 1.03 11.91
CA PHE A 17 13.18 -0.27 12.46
C PHE A 17 12.50 -1.10 11.36
N PRO A 18 12.94 -2.34 11.08
CA PRO A 18 12.41 -3.16 10.00
C PRO A 18 11.01 -3.71 10.34
N ILE A 19 10.10 -2.82 10.64
CA ILE A 19 8.71 -3.10 11.01
C ILE A 19 7.80 -2.35 10.05
N PHE A 20 6.82 -3.05 9.47
CA PHE A 20 5.80 -2.48 8.62
C PHE A 20 4.45 -2.60 9.32
N GLN A 21 3.79 -1.49 9.51
CA GLN A 21 2.41 -1.50 9.93
C GLN A 21 1.53 -1.92 8.74
N GLY A 22 0.65 -2.90 8.91
CA GLY A 22 -0.26 -3.36 7.87
C GLY A 22 -1.26 -2.28 7.45
N GLY A 23 -1.56 -2.21 6.14
CA GLY A 23 -2.62 -1.35 5.64
C GLY A 23 -3.99 -1.90 6.05
N MET A 24 -4.73 -1.16 6.88
CA MET A 24 -6.05 -1.55 7.40
C MET A 24 -7.09 -0.53 6.98
N GLY A 25 -8.00 -0.93 6.13
CA GLY A 25 -9.16 -0.15 5.71
C GLY A 25 -10.39 -0.54 6.53
N VAL A 26 -11.43 0.26 6.62
CA VAL A 26 -11.54 1.67 6.23
C VAL A 26 -11.37 2.51 7.48
N GLY A 27 -10.54 3.56 7.42
CA GLY A 27 -10.41 4.49 8.55
C GLY A 27 -9.44 4.07 9.66
N ILE A 28 -8.85 2.89 9.62
CA ILE A 28 -7.96 2.42 10.69
C ILE A 28 -6.52 2.93 10.46
N SER A 29 -5.89 2.57 9.34
CA SER A 29 -4.53 3.04 9.04
C SER A 29 -4.56 4.27 8.13
N TRP A 30 -4.97 5.40 8.67
CA TRP A 30 -4.88 6.70 8.03
C TRP A 30 -3.81 7.56 8.70
N ASP A 31 -3.99 8.88 8.65
CA ASP A 31 -3.01 9.88 9.06
C ASP A 31 -2.41 9.68 10.45
N GLU A 32 -3.25 9.45 11.45
CA GLU A 32 -2.79 9.34 12.85
C GLU A 32 -1.96 8.08 13.07
N LEU A 33 -2.49 6.90 12.71
CA LEU A 33 -1.76 5.65 12.93
C LEU A 33 -0.50 5.58 12.08
N ALA A 34 -0.61 5.78 10.76
CA ALA A 34 0.55 5.68 9.88
C ALA A 34 1.59 6.76 10.18
N GLY A 35 1.14 7.98 10.49
CA GLY A 35 2.03 9.09 10.86
C GLY A 35 2.81 8.80 12.14
N ASN A 36 2.16 8.30 13.20
CA ASN A 36 2.86 7.98 14.44
C ASN A 36 3.78 6.76 14.31
N VAL A 37 3.39 5.73 13.56
CA VAL A 37 4.28 4.58 13.28
C VAL A 37 5.53 5.05 12.54
N ALA A 38 5.39 5.90 11.53
CA ALA A 38 6.52 6.45 10.79
C ALA A 38 7.37 7.38 11.64
N LYS A 39 6.77 8.19 12.53
CA LYS A 39 7.48 9.05 13.49
C LYS A 39 8.43 8.25 14.38
N GLU A 40 8.02 7.07 14.82
CA GLU A 40 8.84 6.18 15.64
C GLU A 40 9.94 5.44 14.84
N GLY A 41 9.96 5.59 13.51
CA GLY A 41 11.00 5.05 12.65
C GLY A 41 10.70 3.68 12.03
N ALA A 42 9.48 3.18 12.17
CA ALA A 42 8.95 2.05 11.40
C ALA A 42 8.30 2.54 10.09
N LEU A 43 7.80 1.66 9.24
CA LEU A 43 7.05 2.07 8.05
C LEU A 43 5.55 2.19 8.38
N GLY A 44 5.07 3.42 8.47
CA GLY A 44 3.64 3.71 8.52
C GLY A 44 3.02 3.56 7.13
N ILE A 45 1.94 2.78 7.03
CA ILE A 45 1.29 2.47 5.75
C ILE A 45 -0.16 2.93 5.77
N ILE A 46 -0.49 3.88 4.90
CA ILE A 46 -1.83 4.42 4.73
C ILE A 46 -2.63 3.45 3.85
N SER A 47 -3.81 3.01 4.32
CA SER A 47 -4.75 2.28 3.49
C SER A 47 -5.45 3.23 2.53
N ALA A 48 -5.27 3.03 1.22
CA ALA A 48 -5.92 3.84 0.19
C ALA A 48 -7.35 3.34 -0.14
N VAL A 49 -7.87 2.36 0.60
CA VAL A 49 -9.23 1.85 0.42
C VAL A 49 -10.22 2.73 1.17
N GLY A 50 -11.26 3.15 0.48
CA GLY A 50 -12.37 3.88 1.08
C GLY A 50 -12.04 5.29 1.58
N THR A 51 -10.96 5.90 1.07
CA THR A 51 -10.54 7.25 1.51
C THR A 51 -11.59 8.33 1.30
N GLY A 52 -12.50 8.15 0.35
CA GLY A 52 -13.65 9.05 0.16
C GLY A 52 -14.58 9.14 1.38
N TYR A 53 -14.47 8.21 2.32
CA TYR A 53 -15.19 8.26 3.61
C TYR A 53 -14.47 9.07 4.70
N TYR A 54 -13.27 9.61 4.42
CA TYR A 54 -12.51 10.40 5.37
C TYR A 54 -13.21 11.75 5.65
N LYS A 55 -13.50 12.02 6.92
CA LYS A 55 -14.00 13.31 7.52
C LYS A 55 -15.13 14.09 6.82
N LYS A 56 -15.48 13.83 5.55
CA LYS A 56 -16.44 14.64 4.79
C LYS A 56 -17.74 13.92 4.40
N MET A 57 -18.04 12.78 5.00
CA MET A 57 -19.27 12.03 4.70
C MET A 57 -20.56 12.88 4.81
N GLN A 58 -20.63 13.81 5.73
CA GLN A 58 -21.82 14.68 5.87
C GLN A 58 -22.11 15.55 4.65
N PHE A 59 -21.10 15.84 3.82
CA PHE A 59 -21.27 16.60 2.56
C PHE A 59 -21.52 15.68 1.35
N VAL A 60 -21.01 14.46 1.39
CA VAL A 60 -21.06 13.52 0.28
C VAL A 60 -22.44 12.92 0.08
N GLU A 61 -23.21 12.70 1.15
CA GLU A 61 -24.56 12.12 1.04
C GLU A 61 -25.49 12.93 0.14
N LYS A 62 -25.41 14.25 0.11
CA LYS A 62 -26.25 15.10 -0.75
C LYS A 62 -25.77 15.18 -2.21
N LEU A 63 -24.49 14.98 -2.49
CA LEU A 63 -23.88 15.10 -3.82
C LEU A 63 -23.76 13.77 -4.56
N VAL A 64 -23.64 12.66 -3.83
CA VAL A 64 -23.47 11.30 -4.38
C VAL A 64 -24.71 10.80 -5.12
N LEU A 65 -25.88 11.30 -4.78
CA LEU A 65 -27.15 10.83 -5.37
C LEU A 65 -27.31 11.12 -6.87
N ASN A 66 -26.58 12.11 -7.42
CA ASN A 66 -26.74 12.51 -8.83
C ASN A 66 -25.57 12.14 -9.77
N LYS A 67 -24.35 11.86 -9.25
CA LYS A 67 -23.20 11.34 -10.02
C LYS A 67 -22.28 10.52 -9.11
N PRO A 68 -22.65 9.30 -8.75
CA PRO A 68 -22.00 8.58 -7.64
C PRO A 68 -20.52 8.28 -7.89
N PHE A 69 -20.14 7.85 -9.09
CA PHE A 69 -18.78 7.34 -9.35
C PHE A 69 -17.72 8.45 -9.50
N GLU A 70 -17.98 9.47 -10.28
CA GLU A 70 -17.05 10.59 -10.48
C GLU A 70 -16.84 11.39 -9.19
N THR A 71 -17.92 11.56 -8.43
CA THR A 71 -17.92 12.30 -7.17
C THR A 71 -17.14 11.55 -6.10
N ILE A 72 -17.33 10.23 -5.95
CA ILE A 72 -16.57 9.39 -5.02
C ILE A 72 -15.08 9.41 -5.37
N ASN A 73 -14.73 9.33 -6.66
CA ASN A 73 -13.34 9.36 -7.10
C ASN A 73 -12.66 10.70 -6.82
N PHE A 74 -13.34 11.80 -7.07
CA PHE A 74 -12.84 13.15 -6.76
C PHE A 74 -12.58 13.31 -5.25
N TYR A 75 -13.54 12.93 -4.42
CA TYR A 75 -13.37 13.01 -2.96
C TYR A 75 -12.33 12.03 -2.45
N SER A 76 -12.18 10.85 -3.05
CA SER A 76 -11.15 9.88 -2.67
C SER A 76 -9.75 10.44 -2.89
N LYS A 77 -9.49 11.13 -4.00
CA LYS A 77 -8.20 11.79 -4.26
C LYS A 77 -7.94 12.93 -3.27
N ALA A 78 -8.92 13.82 -3.07
CA ALA A 78 -8.80 14.93 -2.14
C ALA A 78 -8.56 14.45 -0.70
N ALA A 79 -9.29 13.41 -0.27
CA ALA A 79 -9.12 12.81 1.03
C ALA A 79 -7.74 12.13 1.19
N LEU A 80 -7.27 11.43 0.18
CA LEU A 80 -5.95 10.79 0.19
C LEU A 80 -4.83 11.82 0.33
N ASN A 81 -4.91 12.93 -0.40
CA ASN A 81 -3.99 14.06 -0.25
C ASN A 81 -4.01 14.65 1.18
N GLU A 82 -5.20 14.83 1.77
CA GLU A 82 -5.34 15.34 3.14
C GLU A 82 -4.76 14.37 4.17
N ILE A 83 -5.04 13.06 4.03
CA ILE A 83 -4.50 12.00 4.89
C ILE A 83 -2.96 12.00 4.85
N PHE A 84 -2.36 12.02 3.65
CA PHE A 84 -0.90 12.07 3.53
C PHE A 84 -0.31 13.36 4.09
N ALA A 85 -0.93 14.50 3.83
CA ALA A 85 -0.48 15.79 4.36
C ALA A 85 -0.51 15.82 5.90
N ASN A 86 -1.55 15.26 6.52
CA ASN A 86 -1.67 15.18 7.97
C ASN A 86 -0.68 14.18 8.56
N ALA A 87 -0.54 12.99 7.98
CA ALA A 87 0.49 12.01 8.38
C ALA A 87 1.90 12.62 8.27
N ARG A 88 2.16 13.40 7.23
CA ARG A 88 3.45 14.08 7.02
C ARG A 88 3.75 15.13 8.10
N LYS A 89 2.73 15.84 8.61
CA LYS A 89 2.89 16.75 9.76
C LYS A 89 3.34 16.01 11.02
N ILE A 90 2.91 14.75 11.19
CA ILE A 90 3.26 13.91 12.34
C ILE A 90 4.65 13.33 12.20
N CYS A 91 4.97 12.71 11.06
CA CYS A 91 6.20 11.94 10.87
C CYS A 91 7.39 12.73 10.27
N GLY A 92 7.17 13.97 9.81
CA GLY A 92 8.21 14.76 9.15
C GLY A 92 8.72 14.09 7.86
N ALA A 93 10.02 13.91 7.72
CA ALA A 93 10.65 13.33 6.53
C ALA A 93 10.68 11.78 6.51
N ASN A 94 10.22 11.11 7.55
CA ASN A 94 10.24 9.64 7.60
C ASN A 94 9.37 9.03 6.50
N PRO A 95 9.77 7.88 5.91
CA PRO A 95 9.02 7.25 4.82
C PRO A 95 7.59 6.87 5.22
N LEU A 96 6.65 7.14 4.31
CA LEU A 96 5.25 6.70 4.39
C LEU A 96 4.93 5.79 3.21
N GLY A 97 4.20 4.71 3.48
CA GLY A 97 3.68 3.81 2.45
C GLY A 97 2.21 4.02 2.16
N ALA A 98 1.75 3.52 1.02
CA ALA A 98 0.33 3.33 0.70
C ALA A 98 0.06 1.86 0.41
N ASN A 99 -0.96 1.27 1.03
CA ASN A 99 -1.46 -0.06 0.70
C ASN A 99 -2.67 0.06 -0.23
N ILE A 100 -2.60 -0.62 -1.38
CA ILE A 100 -3.60 -0.55 -2.44
C ILE A 100 -3.96 -1.97 -2.88
N LEU A 101 -5.25 -2.30 -2.85
CA LEU A 101 -5.74 -3.59 -3.34
C LEU A 101 -5.71 -3.61 -4.87
N HIS A 102 -5.06 -4.61 -5.46
CA HIS A 102 -5.02 -4.75 -6.93
C HIS A 102 -6.42 -5.03 -7.53
N ALA A 103 -7.28 -5.70 -6.79
CA ALA A 103 -8.61 -6.10 -7.25
C ALA A 103 -9.64 -4.96 -7.39
N ILE A 104 -9.30 -3.73 -7.02
CA ILE A 104 -10.22 -2.59 -7.20
C ILE A 104 -10.27 -2.13 -8.65
N ASN A 105 -11.46 -1.70 -9.12
CA ASN A 105 -11.65 -1.29 -10.51
C ASN A 105 -10.72 -0.14 -10.95
N ASP A 106 -10.45 0.82 -10.07
CA ASP A 106 -9.66 2.02 -10.35
C ASP A 106 -8.20 1.92 -9.88
N TYR A 107 -7.65 0.70 -9.79
CA TYR A 107 -6.32 0.43 -9.25
C TYR A 107 -5.24 1.42 -9.73
N GLY A 108 -5.08 1.55 -11.04
CA GLY A 108 -4.04 2.40 -11.62
C GLY A 108 -4.21 3.89 -11.30
N ARG A 109 -5.44 4.35 -11.13
CA ARG A 109 -5.73 5.72 -10.70
C ARG A 109 -5.32 5.91 -9.23
N VAL A 110 -5.72 4.99 -8.37
CA VAL A 110 -5.40 5.08 -6.92
C VAL A 110 -3.89 5.00 -6.68
N VAL A 111 -3.16 4.19 -7.46
CA VAL A 111 -1.68 4.15 -7.41
C VAL A 111 -1.09 5.52 -7.75
N ARG A 112 -1.53 6.16 -8.84
CA ARG A 112 -1.06 7.51 -9.21
C ARG A 112 -1.42 8.55 -8.16
N ASP A 113 -2.66 8.54 -7.68
CA ASP A 113 -3.13 9.47 -6.64
C ASP A 113 -2.30 9.34 -5.35
N ALA A 114 -1.93 8.11 -4.95
CA ALA A 114 -1.06 7.88 -3.79
C ALA A 114 0.36 8.41 -4.00
N CYS A 115 0.93 8.21 -5.19
CA CYS A 115 2.24 8.77 -5.54
C CYS A 115 2.21 10.31 -5.52
N GLU A 116 1.18 10.92 -6.11
CA GLU A 116 0.97 12.38 -6.11
C GLU A 116 0.76 12.94 -4.70
N ALA A 117 0.11 12.18 -3.82
CA ALA A 117 -0.08 12.54 -2.42
C ALA A 117 1.21 12.46 -1.58
N GLY A 118 2.28 11.88 -2.12
CA GLY A 118 3.59 11.81 -1.48
C GLY A 118 3.92 10.47 -0.82
N ALA A 119 3.34 9.37 -1.28
CA ALA A 119 3.75 8.03 -0.88
C ALA A 119 5.21 7.76 -1.31
N ASN A 120 6.02 7.28 -0.39
CA ASN A 120 7.39 6.86 -0.66
C ASN A 120 7.45 5.40 -1.13
N ILE A 121 6.50 4.58 -0.70
CA ILE A 121 6.45 3.14 -0.95
C ILE A 121 5.01 2.76 -1.29
N ILE A 122 4.81 2.06 -2.40
CA ILE A 122 3.51 1.47 -2.74
C ILE A 122 3.55 -0.03 -2.43
N VAL A 123 2.65 -0.46 -1.57
CA VAL A 123 2.43 -1.87 -1.21
C VAL A 123 1.14 -2.33 -1.89
N THR A 124 1.18 -3.44 -2.61
CA THR A 124 0.00 -3.95 -3.32
C THR A 124 -0.16 -5.45 -3.16
N GLY A 125 -1.34 -5.85 -2.72
CA GLY A 125 -1.79 -7.23 -2.60
C GLY A 125 -3.19 -7.44 -3.18
N ALA A 126 -3.87 -8.52 -2.80
CA ALA A 126 -5.18 -8.92 -3.31
C ALA A 126 -5.22 -9.02 -4.85
N GLY A 127 -4.27 -9.77 -5.41
CA GLY A 127 -4.08 -9.99 -6.84
C GLY A 127 -2.62 -9.89 -7.27
N LEU A 128 -2.38 -10.02 -8.59
CA LEU A 128 -1.03 -9.94 -9.16
C LEU A 128 -0.82 -8.58 -9.84
N PRO A 129 -0.11 -7.62 -9.22
CA PRO A 129 0.05 -6.27 -9.75
C PRO A 129 1.08 -6.20 -10.88
N THR A 130 0.86 -6.96 -11.95
CA THR A 130 1.79 -7.10 -13.08
C THR A 130 2.00 -5.83 -13.88
N ASN A 131 1.18 -4.81 -13.66
CA ASN A 131 1.21 -3.50 -14.35
C ASN A 131 1.47 -2.31 -13.40
N MET A 132 1.84 -2.56 -12.14
CA MET A 132 2.11 -1.46 -11.17
C MET A 132 3.19 -0.47 -11.67
N PRO A 133 4.31 -0.89 -12.29
CA PRO A 133 5.32 0.06 -12.79
C PRO A 133 4.80 1.03 -13.85
N GLU A 134 3.77 0.67 -14.61
CA GLU A 134 3.15 1.56 -15.60
C GLU A 134 2.57 2.81 -14.95
N PHE A 135 1.93 2.64 -13.81
CA PHE A 135 1.26 3.73 -13.09
C PHE A 135 2.22 4.61 -12.29
N THR A 136 3.44 4.12 -12.04
CA THR A 136 4.47 4.82 -11.26
C THR A 136 5.63 5.33 -12.09
N LYS A 137 5.54 5.27 -13.42
CA LYS A 137 6.63 5.67 -14.34
C LYS A 137 7.13 7.12 -14.15
N ASN A 138 6.23 8.02 -13.75
CA ASN A 138 6.56 9.43 -13.48
C ASN A 138 7.06 9.66 -12.05
N PHE A 139 7.17 8.62 -11.22
CA PHE A 139 7.58 8.65 -9.83
C PHE A 139 8.73 7.67 -9.58
N PRO A 140 9.91 7.88 -10.19
CA PRO A 140 11.03 6.93 -10.15
C PRO A 140 11.55 6.67 -8.75
N ASP A 141 11.27 7.58 -7.85
CA ASP A 141 11.70 7.53 -6.45
C ASP A 141 10.78 6.70 -5.55
N VAL A 142 9.60 6.35 -6.03
CA VAL A 142 8.65 5.53 -5.28
C VAL A 142 9.05 4.06 -5.38
N ALA A 143 9.24 3.43 -4.23
CA ALA A 143 9.54 2.01 -4.15
C ALA A 143 8.27 1.17 -4.31
N LEU A 144 8.39 0.03 -5.00
CA LEU A 144 7.28 -0.85 -5.33
C LEU A 144 7.44 -2.20 -4.64
N VAL A 145 6.45 -2.55 -3.81
CA VAL A 145 6.48 -3.72 -2.94
C VAL A 145 5.21 -4.55 -3.13
N PRO A 146 5.24 -5.59 -3.97
CA PRO A 146 4.12 -6.52 -4.08
C PRO A 146 4.03 -7.43 -2.86
N ILE A 147 2.79 -7.81 -2.50
CA ILE A 147 2.50 -8.89 -1.54
C ILE A 147 2.23 -10.15 -2.35
N VAL A 148 2.89 -11.24 -1.99
CA VAL A 148 2.76 -12.54 -2.66
C VAL A 148 2.63 -13.68 -1.65
N SER A 149 1.81 -14.68 -1.99
CA SER A 149 1.60 -15.88 -1.18
C SER A 149 2.31 -17.10 -1.78
N SER A 150 3.09 -16.94 -2.83
CA SER A 150 3.84 -18.04 -3.47
C SER A 150 5.00 -17.56 -4.32
N VAL A 151 6.01 -18.41 -4.44
CA VAL A 151 7.15 -18.22 -5.37
C VAL A 151 6.68 -18.07 -6.82
N LYS A 152 5.63 -18.81 -7.21
CA LYS A 152 5.05 -18.74 -8.56
C LYS A 152 4.51 -17.33 -8.85
N ALA A 153 3.78 -16.74 -7.90
CA ALA A 153 3.25 -15.38 -8.02
C ALA A 153 4.39 -14.36 -8.19
N LEU A 154 5.44 -14.46 -7.35
CA LEU A 154 6.59 -13.58 -7.42
C LEU A 154 7.31 -13.68 -8.79
N ARG A 155 7.57 -14.90 -9.27
CA ARG A 155 8.20 -15.12 -10.58
C ARG A 155 7.41 -14.48 -11.72
N ILE A 156 6.08 -14.57 -11.69
CA ILE A 156 5.22 -13.94 -12.70
C ILE A 156 5.37 -12.42 -12.66
N ILE A 157 5.35 -11.81 -11.47
CA ILE A 157 5.49 -10.37 -11.30
C ILE A 157 6.86 -9.92 -11.80
N CYS A 158 7.96 -10.53 -11.32
CA CYS A 158 9.33 -10.17 -11.72
C CYS A 158 9.51 -10.27 -13.24
N LYS A 159 9.11 -11.40 -13.84
CA LYS A 159 9.21 -11.60 -15.29
C LYS A 159 8.45 -10.52 -16.06
N ARG A 160 7.19 -10.25 -15.69
CA ARG A 160 6.35 -9.26 -16.37
C ARG A 160 6.90 -7.85 -16.23
N TRP A 161 7.40 -7.48 -15.05
CA TRP A 161 7.95 -6.15 -14.82
C TRP A 161 9.26 -5.95 -15.57
N GLU A 162 10.14 -6.96 -15.57
CA GLU A 162 11.41 -6.90 -16.29
C GLU A 162 11.21 -6.81 -17.81
N GLU A 163 10.35 -7.67 -18.35
CA GLU A 163 10.06 -7.70 -19.79
C GLU A 163 9.45 -6.39 -20.30
N ARG A 164 8.46 -5.84 -19.58
CA ARG A 164 7.66 -4.70 -20.06
C ARG A 164 8.18 -3.34 -19.62
N TYR A 165 8.72 -3.26 -18.40
CA TYR A 165 9.04 -1.99 -17.75
C TYR A 165 10.51 -1.85 -17.36
N LYS A 166 11.34 -2.87 -17.62
CA LYS A 166 12.76 -2.89 -17.23
C LYS A 166 12.96 -2.59 -15.74
N ARG A 167 12.07 -3.12 -14.92
CA ARG A 167 12.04 -2.92 -13.46
C ARG A 167 11.78 -4.25 -12.75
N VAL A 168 12.26 -4.36 -11.52
CA VAL A 168 11.94 -5.43 -10.57
C VAL A 168 11.40 -4.83 -9.28
N PRO A 169 10.71 -5.59 -8.42
CA PRO A 169 10.31 -5.11 -7.11
C PRO A 169 11.48 -4.62 -6.25
N ASP A 170 11.29 -3.52 -5.53
CA ASP A 170 12.30 -3.00 -4.60
C ASP A 170 12.36 -3.83 -3.30
N ALA A 171 11.25 -4.46 -2.94
CA ALA A 171 11.12 -5.47 -1.89
C ALA A 171 9.87 -6.32 -2.15
N VAL A 172 9.70 -7.38 -1.39
CA VAL A 172 8.53 -8.28 -1.47
C VAL A 172 8.04 -8.58 -0.06
N ILE A 173 6.73 -8.53 0.14
CA ILE A 173 6.10 -9.05 1.35
C ILE A 173 5.61 -10.46 1.03
N VAL A 174 6.10 -11.44 1.80
CA VAL A 174 5.63 -12.83 1.72
C VAL A 174 4.51 -13.01 2.73
N GLU A 175 3.33 -13.35 2.22
CA GLU A 175 2.13 -13.56 3.02
C GLU A 175 2.00 -15.03 3.39
N GLY A 176 1.82 -15.32 4.68
CA GLY A 176 1.53 -16.67 5.17
C GLY A 176 0.03 -16.94 5.28
N PRO A 177 -0.38 -18.21 5.43
CA PRO A 177 -1.80 -18.62 5.49
C PRO A 177 -2.52 -18.14 6.74
N LEU A 178 -1.78 -17.70 7.77
CA LEU A 178 -2.34 -17.17 9.02
C LEU A 178 -2.38 -15.63 9.04
N SER A 179 -2.09 -14.98 7.90
CA SER A 179 -2.21 -13.53 7.79
C SER A 179 -3.67 -13.09 7.84
N GLY A 180 -3.92 -11.85 8.28
CA GLY A 180 -5.25 -11.26 8.26
C GLY A 180 -5.58 -10.61 6.92
N GLY A 181 -6.88 -10.42 6.64
CA GLY A 181 -7.37 -9.72 5.46
C GLY A 181 -7.55 -10.61 4.22
N HIS A 182 -7.36 -10.02 3.03
CA HIS A 182 -7.47 -10.73 1.76
C HIS A 182 -6.23 -11.58 1.53
N GLN A 183 -6.38 -12.89 1.52
CA GLN A 183 -5.28 -13.86 1.39
C GLN A 183 -5.23 -14.50 0.00
N GLY A 184 -4.01 -14.86 -0.43
CA GLY A 184 -3.77 -15.64 -1.64
C GLY A 184 -3.87 -17.16 -1.45
N PHE A 185 -4.39 -17.64 -0.31
CA PHE A 185 -4.59 -19.05 0.02
C PHE A 185 -6.05 -19.45 -0.10
N LYS A 186 -6.31 -20.70 -0.47
CA LYS A 186 -7.62 -21.32 -0.30
C LYS A 186 -7.81 -21.69 1.15
N TYR A 187 -9.05 -21.70 1.64
CA TYR A 187 -9.36 -22.05 3.03
C TYR A 187 -8.72 -23.37 3.47
N ASP A 188 -8.86 -24.44 2.65
CA ASP A 188 -8.30 -25.75 2.95
C ASP A 188 -6.77 -25.77 2.97
N ASP A 189 -6.11 -24.83 2.29
CA ASP A 189 -4.64 -24.74 2.24
C ASP A 189 -4.09 -24.06 3.50
N CYS A 190 -4.90 -23.27 4.21
CA CYS A 190 -4.45 -22.53 5.40
C CYS A 190 -3.98 -23.45 6.55
N PHE A 191 -4.41 -24.70 6.56
CA PHE A 191 -4.09 -25.66 7.63
C PHE A 191 -3.04 -26.71 7.21
N LYS A 192 -2.54 -26.64 5.98
CA LYS A 192 -1.55 -27.61 5.48
C LYS A 192 -0.14 -27.22 5.89
N PRO A 193 0.68 -28.15 6.41
CA PRO A 193 2.05 -27.86 6.85
C PRO A 193 2.94 -27.25 5.76
N GLU A 194 2.76 -27.64 4.51
CA GLU A 194 3.55 -27.15 3.38
C GLU A 194 3.35 -25.68 3.04
N PHE A 195 2.32 -25.03 3.59
CA PHE A 195 2.06 -23.59 3.41
C PHE A 195 2.43 -22.75 4.65
N GLN A 196 2.84 -23.39 5.75
CA GLN A 196 3.30 -22.67 6.94
C GLN A 196 4.66 -22.00 6.66
N LEU A 197 4.87 -20.78 7.18
CA LEU A 197 6.11 -20.01 7.07
C LEU A 197 7.07 -20.35 8.20
#